data_9090d0a0a25f6e3e19e3ba9e27eb4b77
#
_entry.id   9090d0a0a25f6e3e19e3ba9e27eb4b77
#
_cell.length_a   1.000
_cell.length_b   1.000
_cell.length_c   1.000
_cell.angle_alpha   90.00
_cell.angle_beta   90.00
_cell.angle_gamma   90.00
#
_symmetry.space_group_name_H-M   'P 1'
#
loop_
_entity.id
_entity.type
_entity.pdbx_description
1 polymer ?
#
loop_
_entity_poly.entity_id
_entity_poly.type
_entity_poly.pdbx_seq_one_letter_code
_entity_poly.pdbx_strand_id
1 'polypeptide(L)'
;VLQNDGLSFVTKYRNETKYDSERLTVTQDKSQLKTNLQEIISGYNDLGALIAELQSDEAVDAELSLSGESSVLRAVQGRIYNALTAASSTVSGSVDAIRDLGISVDRFGKLEFNETKYDSITSSNWDDVVNMLTAGTSNQSLFSAAPAGLSQDVATIINDLKASTIDGDAVNGLIANRTAALTKSESNYEVELSKLEERMTVLYQRYLNQFTAMETLMNSLNNTRDYMKGQLDVI
;
A
#
# COMPACT_ATOMS: atom_id res chain seq x y z
N VAL A 1 -23.59 -12.84 30.68
CA VAL A 1 -23.05 -13.21 29.36
C VAL A 1 -21.56 -13.27 29.47
N LEU A 2 -20.98 -14.44 29.24
CA LEU A 2 -19.54 -14.64 29.16
C LEU A 2 -19.22 -14.86 27.66
N GLN A 3 -18.38 -14.01 27.11
CA GLN A 3 -17.95 -14.11 25.72
C GLN A 3 -16.45 -14.45 25.73
N ASN A 4 -16.09 -15.57 25.12
CA ASN A 4 -14.71 -15.95 24.94
C ASN A 4 -14.59 -16.65 23.58
N ASP A 5 -13.70 -16.19 22.73
CA ASP A 5 -13.33 -16.76 21.41
C ASP A 5 -14.52 -17.10 20.49
N GLY A 6 -15.50 -16.21 20.41
CA GLY A 6 -16.67 -16.39 19.56
C GLY A 6 -17.76 -17.32 20.15
N LEU A 7 -17.59 -17.75 21.38
CA LEU A 7 -18.58 -18.52 22.12
C LEU A 7 -19.37 -17.61 23.08
N SER A 8 -20.69 -17.63 22.93
CA SER A 8 -21.60 -16.87 23.80
C SER A 8 -22.32 -17.83 24.75
N PHE A 9 -22.21 -17.58 26.05
CA PHE A 9 -22.89 -18.36 27.08
C PHE A 9 -24.01 -17.52 27.69
N VAL A 10 -25.21 -18.03 27.69
CA VAL A 10 -26.37 -17.44 28.42
C VAL A 10 -26.66 -18.29 29.65
N THR A 11 -26.38 -17.76 30.84
CA THR A 11 -26.74 -18.40 32.09
C THR A 11 -28.00 -17.77 32.65
N LYS A 12 -29.06 -18.58 32.90
CA LYS A 12 -30.26 -18.17 33.64
C LYS A 12 -30.15 -18.61 35.09
N TYR A 13 -30.43 -17.70 36.03
CA TYR A 13 -30.43 -18.02 37.44
C TYR A 13 -31.64 -18.90 37.87
N ARG A 14 -31.39 -19.79 38.79
CA ARG A 14 -32.30 -20.74 39.40
C ARG A 14 -33.19 -20.07 40.40
N ASN A 15 -34.49 -20.36 40.38
CA ASN A 15 -35.39 -20.05 41.47
C ASN A 15 -35.55 -21.29 42.38
N GLU A 16 -35.42 -21.16 43.70
CA GLU A 16 -35.08 -22.22 44.67
C GLU A 16 -36.10 -23.34 44.90
N THR A 17 -37.18 -23.46 44.16
CA THR A 17 -38.26 -24.39 44.49
C THR A 17 -38.70 -25.38 43.40
N LYS A 18 -38.05 -25.47 42.26
CA LYS A 18 -38.35 -26.48 41.26
C LYS A 18 -37.05 -26.94 40.55
N TYR A 19 -36.87 -28.26 40.45
CA TYR A 19 -35.89 -28.91 39.63
C TYR A 19 -36.32 -28.79 38.15
N ASP A 20 -36.12 -27.63 37.56
CA ASP A 20 -36.23 -27.46 36.12
C ASP A 20 -34.83 -27.72 35.51
N SER A 21 -34.74 -28.70 34.63
CA SER A 21 -33.56 -28.96 33.83
C SER A 21 -33.39 -27.82 32.81
N GLU A 22 -32.68 -26.77 33.17
CA GLU A 22 -32.34 -25.72 32.20
C GLU A 22 -31.29 -26.26 31.21
N ARG A 23 -31.65 -26.23 29.93
CA ARG A 23 -30.74 -26.60 28.86
C ARG A 23 -29.84 -25.39 28.58
N LEU A 24 -28.53 -25.51 28.85
CA LEU A 24 -27.54 -24.54 28.39
C LEU A 24 -27.37 -24.77 26.87
N THR A 25 -27.74 -23.77 26.07
CA THR A 25 -27.48 -23.76 24.64
C THR A 25 -26.28 -22.87 24.39
N VAL A 26 -25.19 -23.45 23.91
CA VAL A 26 -24.00 -22.75 23.45
C VAL A 26 -24.15 -22.53 21.94
N THR A 27 -24.24 -21.27 21.52
CA THR A 27 -24.27 -20.91 20.10
C THR A 27 -22.97 -20.18 19.76
N GLN A 28 -22.34 -20.58 18.66
CA GLN A 28 -21.19 -19.85 18.12
C GLN A 28 -21.66 -18.55 17.52
N ASP A 29 -21.00 -17.46 17.87
CA ASP A 29 -21.25 -16.17 17.25
C ASP A 29 -20.43 -16.05 15.96
N LYS A 30 -21.12 -16.18 14.83
CA LYS A 30 -20.54 -16.09 13.48
C LYS A 30 -20.56 -14.67 12.92
N SER A 31 -21.16 -13.72 13.65
CA SER A 31 -21.33 -12.34 13.19
C SER A 31 -20.00 -11.59 13.09
N GLN A 32 -19.07 -11.87 14.02
CA GLN A 32 -17.75 -11.25 14.01
C GLN A 32 -16.95 -11.64 12.76
N LEU A 33 -16.98 -12.91 12.36
CA LEU A 33 -16.30 -13.34 11.13
C LEU A 33 -16.91 -12.65 9.90
N LYS A 34 -18.25 -12.54 9.84
CA LYS A 34 -18.93 -11.83 8.76
C LYS A 34 -18.47 -10.37 8.67
N THR A 35 -18.44 -9.66 9.80
CA THR A 35 -17.97 -8.28 9.88
C THR A 35 -16.52 -8.15 9.42
N ASN A 36 -15.62 -9.00 9.91
CA ASN A 36 -14.22 -8.96 9.53
C ASN A 36 -14.01 -9.21 8.02
N LEU A 37 -14.79 -10.13 7.42
CA LEU A 37 -14.73 -10.36 5.97
C LEU A 37 -15.24 -9.16 5.18
N GLN A 38 -16.30 -8.51 5.63
CA GLN A 38 -16.81 -7.28 5.01
C GLN A 38 -15.81 -6.13 5.11
N GLU A 39 -15.11 -5.99 6.22
CA GLU A 39 -14.04 -5.00 6.39
C GLU A 39 -12.85 -5.28 5.45
N ILE A 40 -12.45 -6.54 5.29
CA ILE A 40 -11.39 -6.92 4.34
C ILE A 40 -11.80 -6.57 2.90
N ILE A 41 -13.04 -6.87 2.51
CA ILE A 41 -13.58 -6.57 1.19
C ILE A 41 -13.61 -5.06 0.95
N SER A 42 -14.10 -4.28 1.92
CA SER A 42 -14.11 -2.82 1.84
C SER A 42 -12.68 -2.28 1.69
N GLY A 43 -11.76 -2.70 2.55
CA GLY A 43 -10.37 -2.25 2.49
C GLY A 43 -9.67 -2.58 1.17
N TYR A 44 -9.95 -3.75 0.57
CA TYR A 44 -9.44 -4.09 -0.76
C TYR A 44 -10.02 -3.19 -1.87
N ASN A 45 -11.34 -2.95 -1.81
CA ASN A 45 -12.02 -2.10 -2.79
C ASN A 45 -11.58 -0.63 -2.66
N ASP A 46 -11.39 -0.15 -1.43
CA ASP A 46 -10.88 1.19 -1.13
C ASP A 46 -9.45 1.38 -1.63
N LEU A 47 -8.59 0.35 -1.47
CA LEU A 47 -7.25 0.34 -2.06
C LEU A 47 -7.31 0.46 -3.59
N GLY A 48 -8.22 -0.27 -4.24
CA GLY A 48 -8.42 -0.18 -5.68
C GLY A 48 -8.88 1.21 -6.14
N ALA A 49 -9.80 1.83 -5.38
CA ALA A 49 -10.27 3.18 -5.64
C ALA A 49 -9.15 4.22 -5.46
N LEU A 50 -8.37 4.12 -4.39
CA LEU A 50 -7.22 5.00 -4.14
C LEU A 50 -6.16 4.88 -5.24
N ILE A 51 -5.86 3.65 -5.70
CA ILE A 51 -4.92 3.44 -6.81
C ILE A 51 -5.44 4.11 -8.09
N ALA A 52 -6.74 4.00 -8.39
CA ALA A 52 -7.35 4.64 -9.54
C ALA A 52 -7.31 6.17 -9.44
N GLU A 53 -7.60 6.71 -8.26
CA GLU A 53 -7.53 8.15 -7.97
C GLU A 53 -6.12 8.70 -8.19
N LEU A 54 -5.09 8.05 -7.64
CA LEU A 54 -3.69 8.46 -7.78
C LEU A 54 -3.13 8.31 -9.21
N GLN A 55 -3.84 7.63 -10.09
CA GLN A 55 -3.50 7.49 -11.52
C GLN A 55 -4.37 8.36 -12.43
N SER A 56 -5.31 9.14 -11.86
CA SER A 56 -6.20 10.01 -12.61
C SER A 56 -5.51 11.28 -13.12
N ASP A 57 -6.16 11.94 -14.07
CA ASP A 57 -5.68 13.22 -14.60
C ASP A 57 -5.74 14.32 -13.52
N GLU A 58 -6.74 14.29 -12.63
CA GLU A 58 -6.85 15.20 -11.50
C GLU A 58 -5.66 15.07 -10.53
N ALA A 59 -5.14 13.87 -10.32
CA ALA A 59 -3.95 13.66 -9.49
C ALA A 59 -2.69 14.23 -10.16
N VAL A 60 -2.60 14.20 -11.49
CA VAL A 60 -1.51 14.84 -12.25
C VAL A 60 -1.55 16.35 -12.05
N ASP A 61 -2.71 16.96 -12.18
CA ASP A 61 -2.90 18.40 -12.00
C ASP A 61 -2.60 18.86 -10.56
N ALA A 62 -2.84 17.99 -9.58
CA ALA A 62 -2.54 18.24 -8.16
C ALA A 62 -1.09 17.88 -7.75
N GLU A 63 -0.23 17.47 -8.69
CA GLU A 63 1.15 17.00 -8.44
C GLU A 63 1.22 15.78 -7.48
N LEU A 64 0.11 15.05 -7.32
CA LEU A 64 0.00 13.87 -6.45
C LEU A 64 0.01 12.55 -7.25
N SER A 65 0.24 12.62 -8.56
CA SER A 65 0.12 11.47 -9.43
C SER A 65 1.23 10.43 -9.21
N LEU A 66 0.79 9.18 -9.06
CA LEU A 66 1.64 8.00 -9.11
C LEU A 66 1.54 7.26 -10.46
N SER A 67 1.21 7.97 -11.54
CA SER A 67 1.08 7.37 -12.88
C SER A 67 2.35 6.66 -13.36
N GLY A 68 3.54 7.17 -12.99
CA GLY A 68 4.82 6.53 -13.23
C GLY A 68 5.03 5.21 -12.46
N GLU A 69 4.26 4.97 -11.40
CA GLU A 69 4.34 3.80 -10.53
C GLU A 69 3.25 2.75 -10.82
N SER A 70 2.52 2.90 -11.89
CA SER A 70 1.36 2.05 -12.22
C SER A 70 1.67 0.55 -12.25
N SER A 71 2.90 0.15 -12.59
CA SER A 71 3.33 -1.24 -12.55
C SER A 71 3.47 -1.78 -11.13
N VAL A 72 4.03 -0.97 -10.21
CA VAL A 72 4.20 -1.33 -8.80
C VAL A 72 2.84 -1.39 -8.11
N LEU A 73 1.99 -0.39 -8.33
CA LEU A 73 0.64 -0.34 -7.76
C LEU A 73 -0.20 -1.55 -8.19
N ARG A 74 -0.17 -1.90 -9.48
CA ARG A 74 -0.83 -3.12 -9.99
C ARG A 74 -0.23 -4.41 -9.42
N ALA A 75 1.08 -4.46 -9.22
CA ALA A 75 1.73 -5.61 -8.61
C ALA A 75 1.31 -5.77 -7.13
N VAL A 76 1.21 -4.68 -6.36
CA VAL A 76 0.70 -4.70 -4.98
C VAL A 76 -0.74 -5.19 -4.95
N GLN A 77 -1.63 -4.58 -5.73
CA GLN A 77 -3.04 -4.97 -5.81
C GLN A 77 -3.19 -6.44 -6.24
N GLY A 78 -2.45 -6.87 -7.26
CA GLY A 78 -2.49 -8.25 -7.77
C GLY A 78 -1.99 -9.27 -6.74
N ARG A 79 -0.98 -8.96 -5.95
CA ARG A 79 -0.51 -9.85 -4.86
C ARG A 79 -1.54 -9.99 -3.75
N ILE A 80 -2.17 -8.89 -3.32
CA ILE A 80 -3.24 -8.91 -2.32
C ILE A 80 -4.44 -9.68 -2.86
N TYR A 81 -4.85 -9.43 -4.11
CA TYR A 81 -5.91 -10.16 -4.77
C TYR A 81 -5.65 -11.68 -4.79
N ASN A 82 -4.46 -12.08 -5.24
CA ASN A 82 -4.08 -13.48 -5.29
C ASN A 82 -4.05 -14.11 -3.90
N ALA A 83 -3.56 -13.39 -2.89
CA ALA A 83 -3.56 -13.86 -1.51
C ALA A 83 -4.96 -14.12 -0.96
N LEU A 84 -5.89 -13.19 -1.24
CA LEU A 84 -7.27 -13.30 -0.79
C LEU A 84 -8.05 -14.37 -1.55
N THR A 85 -7.78 -14.60 -2.83
CA THR A 85 -8.57 -15.51 -3.68
C THR A 85 -7.97 -16.91 -3.84
N ALA A 86 -6.72 -17.10 -3.42
CA ALA A 86 -6.07 -18.42 -3.43
C ALA A 86 -6.78 -19.41 -2.48
N ALA A 87 -6.59 -20.67 -2.74
CA ALA A 87 -6.94 -21.70 -1.76
C ALA A 87 -5.98 -21.59 -0.56
N SER A 88 -6.51 -21.86 0.63
CA SER A 88 -5.70 -21.94 1.85
C SER A 88 -4.59 -22.97 1.69
N SER A 89 -3.41 -22.69 2.25
CA SER A 89 -2.30 -23.65 2.32
C SER A 89 -2.66 -24.90 3.15
N THR A 90 -3.74 -24.82 3.94
CA THR A 90 -4.22 -25.89 4.81
C THR A 90 -5.65 -26.24 4.44
N VAL A 91 -5.80 -26.99 3.35
CA VAL A 91 -7.11 -27.46 2.89
C VAL A 91 -7.49 -28.74 3.63
N SER A 92 -8.64 -28.72 4.29
CA SER A 92 -9.28 -29.94 4.80
C SER A 92 -10.81 -29.75 4.80
N GLY A 93 -11.50 -30.36 3.87
CA GLY A 93 -12.95 -30.33 3.83
C GLY A 93 -13.54 -29.76 2.56
N SER A 94 -14.73 -29.20 2.66
CA SER A 94 -15.51 -28.68 1.53
C SER A 94 -15.32 -27.17 1.27
N VAL A 95 -14.54 -26.50 2.11
CA VAL A 95 -14.29 -25.05 2.04
C VAL A 95 -12.79 -24.81 1.91
N ASP A 96 -12.35 -24.35 0.75
CA ASP A 96 -10.93 -24.23 0.40
C ASP A 96 -10.45 -22.77 0.34
N ALA A 97 -11.33 -21.83 0.03
CA ALA A 97 -10.99 -20.44 -0.22
C ALA A 97 -12.14 -19.51 0.18
N ILE A 98 -11.87 -18.22 0.25
CA ILE A 98 -12.90 -17.21 0.58
C ILE A 98 -14.05 -17.16 -0.43
N ARG A 99 -13.84 -17.56 -1.69
CA ARG A 99 -14.92 -17.68 -2.68
C ARG A 99 -16.03 -18.63 -2.24
N ASP A 100 -15.67 -19.65 -1.44
CA ASP A 100 -16.63 -20.62 -0.93
C ASP A 100 -17.48 -20.00 0.18
N LEU A 101 -16.96 -18.99 0.87
CA LEU A 101 -17.70 -18.16 1.83
C LEU A 101 -18.61 -17.11 1.18
N GLY A 102 -18.75 -17.12 -0.15
CA GLY A 102 -19.63 -16.18 -0.86
C GLY A 102 -18.94 -14.90 -1.30
N ILE A 103 -17.61 -14.87 -1.30
CA ILE A 103 -16.86 -13.73 -1.85
C ILE A 103 -16.60 -13.98 -3.33
N SER A 104 -17.02 -13.06 -4.17
CA SER A 104 -16.86 -13.10 -5.62
C SER A 104 -16.16 -11.84 -6.12
N VAL A 105 -15.70 -11.89 -7.36
CA VAL A 105 -15.03 -10.76 -8.02
C VAL A 105 -15.90 -10.32 -9.19
N ASP A 106 -16.19 -9.04 -9.27
CA ASP A 106 -16.88 -8.46 -10.40
C ASP A 106 -15.97 -8.30 -11.62
N ARG A 107 -16.54 -7.88 -12.75
CA ARG A 107 -15.79 -7.64 -14.01
C ARG A 107 -14.79 -6.47 -13.93
N PHE A 108 -14.87 -5.66 -12.88
CA PHE A 108 -13.98 -4.51 -12.64
C PHE A 108 -12.89 -4.83 -11.61
N GLY A 109 -12.86 -6.07 -11.08
CA GLY A 109 -11.88 -6.50 -10.09
C GLY A 109 -12.24 -6.13 -8.65
N LYS A 110 -13.48 -5.68 -8.39
CA LYS A 110 -13.97 -5.43 -7.04
C LYS A 110 -14.45 -6.73 -6.38
N LEU A 111 -14.21 -6.85 -5.09
CA LEU A 111 -14.74 -7.93 -4.29
C LEU A 111 -16.18 -7.63 -3.88
N GLU A 112 -17.05 -8.63 -4.01
CA GLU A 112 -18.45 -8.60 -3.60
C GLU A 112 -18.72 -9.68 -2.57
N PHE A 113 -19.63 -9.42 -1.62
CA PHE A 113 -20.00 -10.35 -0.56
C PHE A 113 -21.45 -10.82 -0.72
N ASN A 114 -21.64 -12.12 -0.82
CA ASN A 114 -22.96 -12.76 -0.84
C ASN A 114 -23.29 -13.32 0.55
N GLU A 115 -24.11 -12.58 1.30
CA GLU A 115 -24.51 -12.95 2.66
C GLU A 115 -25.27 -14.28 2.72
N THR A 116 -26.17 -14.53 1.76
CA THR A 116 -26.96 -15.75 1.72
C THR A 116 -26.06 -16.99 1.57
N LYS A 117 -25.04 -16.91 0.72
CA LYS A 117 -24.07 -18.00 0.57
C LYS A 117 -23.23 -18.19 1.82
N TYR A 118 -22.76 -17.08 2.43
CA TYR A 118 -22.03 -17.09 3.69
C TYR A 118 -22.84 -17.80 4.80
N ASP A 119 -24.08 -17.37 5.02
CA ASP A 119 -24.96 -17.93 6.05
C ASP A 119 -25.23 -19.42 5.82
N SER A 120 -25.40 -19.83 4.57
CA SER A 120 -25.60 -21.24 4.20
C SER A 120 -24.37 -22.08 4.52
N ILE A 121 -23.21 -21.67 4.09
CA ILE A 121 -21.94 -22.41 4.30
C ILE A 121 -21.58 -22.45 5.79
N THR A 122 -21.65 -21.32 6.49
CA THR A 122 -21.30 -21.28 7.91
C THR A 122 -22.28 -22.03 8.80
N SER A 123 -23.51 -22.23 8.35
CA SER A 123 -24.50 -23.09 9.08
C SER A 123 -24.18 -24.57 8.95
N SER A 124 -23.67 -25.01 7.80
CA SER A 124 -23.48 -26.43 7.46
C SER A 124 -22.03 -26.92 7.67
N ASN A 125 -21.04 -26.08 7.43
CA ASN A 125 -19.62 -26.45 7.30
C ASN A 125 -18.71 -25.56 8.18
N TRP A 126 -19.15 -25.21 9.38
CA TRP A 126 -18.41 -24.28 10.24
C TRP A 126 -16.98 -24.74 10.57
N ASP A 127 -16.81 -26.01 10.85
CA ASP A 127 -15.48 -26.57 11.18
C ASP A 127 -14.53 -26.50 9.99
N ASP A 128 -15.02 -26.70 8.76
CA ASP A 128 -14.23 -26.52 7.53
C ASP A 128 -13.84 -25.05 7.33
N VAL A 129 -14.75 -24.11 7.62
CA VAL A 129 -14.47 -22.67 7.56
C VAL A 129 -13.38 -22.29 8.56
N VAL A 130 -13.47 -22.76 9.80
CA VAL A 130 -12.44 -22.50 10.83
C VAL A 130 -11.12 -23.11 10.41
N ASN A 131 -11.11 -24.36 9.93
CA ASN A 131 -9.89 -25.03 9.47
C ASN A 131 -9.24 -24.29 8.29
N MET A 132 -10.03 -23.88 7.29
CA MET A 132 -9.54 -23.12 6.14
C MET A 132 -8.89 -21.82 6.56
N LEU A 133 -9.50 -21.08 7.51
CA LEU A 133 -9.00 -19.79 7.96
C LEU A 133 -7.81 -19.89 8.91
N THR A 134 -7.79 -20.89 9.81
CA THR A 134 -6.86 -20.96 10.95
C THR A 134 -6.04 -22.25 11.03
N ALA A 135 -6.22 -23.21 10.11
CA ALA A 135 -5.64 -24.55 10.17
C ALA A 135 -6.04 -25.33 11.45
N GLY A 136 -7.20 -25.01 12.02
CA GLY A 136 -7.64 -25.63 13.29
C GLY A 136 -6.79 -25.23 14.50
N THR A 137 -5.94 -24.21 14.37
CA THR A 137 -5.05 -23.77 15.43
C THR A 137 -5.62 -22.55 16.13
N SER A 138 -5.98 -22.70 17.39
CA SER A 138 -6.23 -21.59 18.30
C SER A 138 -4.93 -21.20 18.98
N ASN A 139 -4.48 -19.95 18.87
CA ASN A 139 -3.29 -19.40 19.56
C ASN A 139 -1.94 -20.09 19.21
N GLN A 140 -1.64 -20.27 17.94
CA GLN A 140 -0.26 -20.61 17.60
C GLN A 140 0.70 -19.48 17.96
N SER A 141 1.83 -19.86 18.55
CA SER A 141 2.96 -18.96 18.74
C SER A 141 3.37 -18.37 17.38
N LEU A 142 3.67 -17.06 17.34
CA LEU A 142 4.22 -16.36 16.17
C LEU A 142 5.49 -17.02 15.59
N PHE A 143 6.08 -17.95 16.34
CA PHE A 143 7.31 -18.69 15.97
C PHE A 143 7.03 -20.14 15.53
N SER A 144 5.77 -20.53 15.35
CA SER A 144 5.43 -21.86 14.84
C SER A 144 5.49 -21.85 13.31
N ALA A 145 6.31 -22.76 12.74
CA ALA A 145 6.35 -23.00 11.30
C ALA A 145 5.16 -23.84 10.79
N ALA A 146 4.21 -24.20 11.67
CA ALA A 146 3.03 -24.95 11.26
C ALA A 146 2.07 -24.08 10.44
N PRO A 147 1.37 -24.67 9.44
CA PRO A 147 0.38 -23.95 8.66
C PRO A 147 -0.70 -23.36 9.58
N ALA A 148 -1.03 -22.10 9.39
CA ALA A 148 -2.02 -21.36 10.19
C ALA A 148 -3.24 -20.91 9.37
N GLY A 149 -3.45 -21.53 8.22
CA GLY A 149 -4.59 -21.28 7.34
C GLY A 149 -4.46 -19.99 6.53
N LEU A 150 -5.52 -19.65 5.82
CA LEU A 150 -5.58 -18.52 4.91
C LEU A 150 -5.26 -17.18 5.59
N SER A 151 -5.65 -17.02 6.86
CA SER A 151 -5.36 -15.79 7.61
C SER A 151 -3.87 -15.50 7.71
N GLN A 152 -3.06 -16.54 7.97
CA GLN A 152 -1.61 -16.42 8.02
C GLN A 152 -1.01 -16.24 6.62
N ASP A 153 -1.54 -16.95 5.63
CA ASP A 153 -1.07 -16.83 4.23
C ASP A 153 -1.21 -15.38 3.74
N VAL A 154 -2.38 -14.77 3.98
CA VAL A 154 -2.64 -13.37 3.64
C VAL A 154 -1.77 -12.41 4.46
N ALA A 155 -1.65 -12.63 5.78
CA ALA A 155 -0.84 -11.80 6.65
C ALA A 155 0.64 -11.82 6.22
N THR A 156 1.17 -12.97 5.84
CA THR A 156 2.55 -13.11 5.33
C THR A 156 2.76 -12.27 4.07
N ILE A 157 1.85 -12.36 3.09
CA ILE A 157 1.96 -11.60 1.85
C ILE A 157 1.85 -10.09 2.10
N ILE A 158 0.95 -9.66 2.99
CA ILE A 158 0.84 -8.23 3.36
C ILE A 158 2.12 -7.76 4.05
N ASN A 159 2.68 -8.56 4.94
CA ASN A 159 3.94 -8.22 5.59
C ASN A 159 5.10 -8.17 4.59
N ASP A 160 5.18 -9.11 3.64
CA ASP A 160 6.18 -9.10 2.57
C ASP A 160 6.07 -7.86 1.66
N LEU A 161 4.86 -7.35 1.46
CA LEU A 161 4.66 -6.11 0.70
C LEU A 161 5.13 -4.87 1.46
N LYS A 162 4.92 -4.86 2.78
CA LYS A 162 5.23 -3.72 3.66
C LYS A 162 6.66 -3.73 4.17
N ALA A 163 7.27 -4.92 4.33
CA ALA A 163 8.44 -5.12 5.15
C ALA A 163 9.59 -4.17 4.80
N SER A 164 10.06 -3.45 5.81
CA SER A 164 11.29 -2.67 5.77
C SER A 164 12.35 -3.20 6.72
N THR A 165 11.97 -3.84 7.83
CA THR A 165 12.90 -4.50 8.77
C THR A 165 12.17 -5.59 9.56
N ILE A 166 12.74 -6.80 9.62
CA ILE A 166 12.38 -7.84 10.58
C ILE A 166 13.67 -8.19 11.32
N ASP A 167 13.64 -8.16 12.65
CA ASP A 167 14.76 -8.51 13.55
C ASP A 167 16.10 -7.79 13.27
N GLY A 168 16.05 -6.55 12.77
CA GLY A 168 17.25 -5.75 12.48
C GLY A 168 17.86 -6.00 11.10
N ASP A 169 17.41 -6.99 10.36
CA ASP A 169 17.78 -7.21 8.96
C ASP A 169 16.79 -6.54 8.03
N ALA A 170 17.31 -5.85 7.01
CA ALA A 170 16.49 -5.19 5.99
C ALA A 170 15.78 -6.26 5.15
N VAL A 171 14.49 -6.47 5.41
CA VAL A 171 13.64 -7.30 4.56
C VAL A 171 13.04 -6.40 3.48
N ASN A 172 13.45 -6.66 2.26
CA ASN A 172 13.13 -5.85 1.10
C ASN A 172 11.70 -6.15 0.60
N GLY A 173 10.71 -5.49 1.21
CA GLY A 173 9.36 -5.46 0.66
C GLY A 173 9.28 -4.68 -0.66
N LEU A 174 8.30 -5.00 -1.50
CA LEU A 174 8.13 -4.34 -2.79
C LEU A 174 7.99 -2.82 -2.65
N ILE A 175 7.20 -2.36 -1.67
CA ILE A 175 6.99 -0.94 -1.38
C ILE A 175 8.27 -0.30 -0.85
N ALA A 176 8.93 -0.93 0.13
CA ALA A 176 10.16 -0.43 0.73
C ALA A 176 11.29 -0.28 -0.31
N ASN A 177 11.48 -1.27 -1.18
CA ASN A 177 12.45 -1.21 -2.27
C ASN A 177 12.18 -0.07 -3.23
N ARG A 178 10.90 0.13 -3.60
CA ARG A 178 10.56 1.23 -4.50
C ARG A 178 10.76 2.59 -3.85
N THR A 179 10.36 2.75 -2.59
CA THR A 179 10.62 3.98 -1.82
C THR A 179 12.11 4.30 -1.77
N ALA A 180 12.95 3.30 -1.44
CA ALA A 180 14.41 3.48 -1.40
C ALA A 180 15.00 3.88 -2.78
N ALA A 181 14.50 3.27 -3.86
CA ALA A 181 14.90 3.61 -5.22
C ALA A 181 14.52 5.05 -5.60
N LEU A 182 13.31 5.49 -5.22
CA LEU A 182 12.84 6.86 -5.45
C LEU A 182 13.66 7.88 -4.65
N THR A 183 13.92 7.64 -3.37
CA THR A 183 14.76 8.49 -2.53
C THR A 183 16.19 8.61 -3.09
N LYS A 184 16.74 7.51 -3.61
CA LYS A 184 18.04 7.54 -4.28
C LYS A 184 18.01 8.36 -5.57
N SER A 185 16.95 8.27 -6.35
CA SER A 185 16.78 9.06 -7.57
C SER A 185 16.65 10.55 -7.24
N GLU A 186 15.87 10.90 -6.23
CA GLU A 186 15.73 12.26 -5.70
C GLU A 186 17.10 12.83 -5.34
N SER A 187 17.88 12.15 -4.52
CA SER A 187 19.24 12.58 -4.13
C SER A 187 20.18 12.75 -5.35
N ASN A 188 20.06 11.88 -6.36
CA ASN A 188 20.85 12.04 -7.59
C ASN A 188 20.45 13.32 -8.36
N TYR A 189 19.16 13.61 -8.47
CA TYR A 189 18.67 14.83 -9.12
C TYR A 189 19.08 16.09 -8.37
N GLU A 190 19.09 16.09 -7.04
CA GLU A 190 19.61 17.20 -6.23
C GLU A 190 21.08 17.47 -6.52
N VAL A 191 21.91 16.41 -6.64
CA VAL A 191 23.32 16.54 -7.01
C VAL A 191 23.48 17.09 -8.44
N GLU A 192 22.65 16.62 -9.38
CA GLU A 192 22.68 17.13 -10.77
C GLU A 192 22.24 18.60 -10.84
N LEU A 193 21.21 18.98 -10.10
CA LEU A 193 20.75 20.36 -9.99
C LEU A 193 21.86 21.26 -9.45
N SER A 194 22.51 20.88 -8.37
CA SER A 194 23.63 21.63 -7.78
C SER A 194 24.77 21.84 -8.80
N LYS A 195 25.14 20.80 -9.55
CA LYS A 195 26.16 20.92 -10.62
C LYS A 195 25.70 21.83 -11.75
N LEU A 196 24.42 21.83 -12.09
CA LEU A 196 23.83 22.70 -13.10
C LEU A 196 23.92 24.16 -12.64
N GLU A 197 23.56 24.46 -11.40
CA GLU A 197 23.64 25.78 -10.78
C GLU A 197 25.09 26.32 -10.76
N GLU A 198 26.06 25.47 -10.39
CA GLU A 198 27.47 25.80 -10.45
C GLU A 198 27.92 26.16 -11.88
N ARG A 199 27.55 25.32 -12.85
CA ARG A 199 27.86 25.59 -14.28
C ARG A 199 27.21 26.87 -14.78
N MET A 200 25.96 27.16 -14.39
CA MET A 200 25.27 28.40 -14.74
C MET A 200 25.97 29.61 -14.14
N THR A 201 26.43 29.52 -12.88
CA THR A 201 27.19 30.56 -12.20
C THR A 201 28.48 30.85 -12.93
N VAL A 202 29.26 29.83 -13.29
CA VAL A 202 30.52 29.98 -14.07
C VAL A 202 30.22 30.58 -15.44
N LEU A 203 29.19 30.15 -16.12
CA LEU A 203 28.79 30.68 -17.43
C LEU A 203 28.39 32.15 -17.33
N TYR A 204 27.57 32.50 -16.34
CA TYR A 204 27.19 33.88 -16.07
C TYR A 204 28.42 34.79 -15.82
N GLN A 205 29.34 34.35 -14.97
CA GLN A 205 30.57 35.08 -14.69
C GLN A 205 31.45 35.28 -15.96
N ARG A 206 31.50 34.24 -16.81
CA ARG A 206 32.21 34.34 -18.09
C ARG A 206 31.57 35.38 -19.01
N TYR A 207 30.25 35.39 -19.14
CA TYR A 207 29.56 36.40 -19.94
C TYR A 207 29.71 37.79 -19.37
N LEU A 208 29.66 37.96 -18.06
CA LEU A 208 29.90 39.26 -17.40
C LEU A 208 31.28 39.77 -17.71
N ASN A 209 32.31 38.94 -17.61
CA ASN A 209 33.70 39.32 -17.94
C ASN A 209 33.86 39.70 -19.42
N GLN A 210 33.22 38.96 -20.34
CA GLN A 210 33.20 39.27 -21.76
C GLN A 210 32.50 40.61 -22.04
N PHE A 211 31.39 40.87 -21.39
CA PHE A 211 30.65 42.13 -21.51
C PHE A 211 31.51 43.32 -21.03
N THR A 212 32.12 43.20 -19.86
CA THR A 212 33.01 44.22 -19.29
C THR A 212 34.21 44.50 -20.19
N ALA A 213 34.82 43.45 -20.75
CA ALA A 213 35.91 43.59 -21.70
C ALA A 213 35.46 44.31 -22.99
N MET A 214 34.29 44.00 -23.52
CA MET A 214 33.68 44.66 -24.67
C MET A 214 33.38 46.14 -24.36
N GLU A 215 32.82 46.45 -23.20
CA GLU A 215 32.56 47.81 -22.75
C GLU A 215 33.90 48.65 -22.66
N THR A 216 34.95 48.05 -22.07
CA THR A 216 36.25 48.64 -22.01
C THR A 216 36.83 48.96 -23.41
N LEU A 217 36.71 48.01 -24.35
CA LEU A 217 37.13 48.17 -25.72
C LEU A 217 36.33 49.30 -26.41
N MET A 218 35.02 49.33 -26.24
CA MET A 218 34.14 50.38 -26.79
C MET A 218 34.54 51.78 -26.27
N ASN A 219 34.83 51.91 -24.97
CA ASN A 219 35.29 53.14 -24.36
C ASN A 219 36.68 53.60 -24.96
N SER A 220 37.60 52.62 -25.15
CA SER A 220 38.91 52.91 -25.79
C SER A 220 38.72 53.35 -27.23
N LEU A 221 37.88 52.72 -28.01
CA LEU A 221 37.55 53.11 -29.38
C LEU A 221 36.90 54.50 -29.45
N ASN A 222 36.00 54.81 -28.54
CA ASN A 222 35.41 56.15 -28.44
C ASN A 222 36.47 57.24 -28.13
N ASN A 223 37.35 56.96 -27.16
CA ASN A 223 38.43 57.85 -26.83
C ASN A 223 39.39 58.10 -28.02
N THR A 224 39.70 56.99 -28.76
CA THR A 224 40.54 57.09 -29.99
C THR A 224 39.83 57.90 -31.07
N ARG A 225 38.55 57.69 -31.27
CA ARG A 225 37.72 58.47 -32.23
C ARG A 225 37.73 59.94 -31.88
N ASP A 226 37.51 60.28 -30.61
CA ASP A 226 37.44 61.67 -30.14
C ASP A 226 38.83 62.38 -30.23
N TYR A 227 39.91 61.63 -29.95
CA TYR A 227 41.26 62.11 -30.22
C TYR A 227 41.53 62.42 -31.69
N MET A 228 41.15 61.46 -32.61
CA MET A 228 41.29 61.65 -34.05
C MET A 228 40.44 62.84 -34.55
N LYS A 229 39.22 62.98 -34.06
CA LYS A 229 38.37 64.12 -34.38
C LYS A 229 38.97 65.42 -33.95
N GLY A 230 39.55 65.57 -32.74
CA GLY A 230 40.22 66.72 -32.25
C GLY A 230 41.46 67.08 -33.07
N GLN A 231 42.18 66.08 -33.65
CA GLN A 231 43.34 66.34 -34.54
C GLN A 231 42.90 66.86 -35.92
N LEU A 232 41.73 66.40 -36.42
CA LEU A 232 41.19 66.85 -37.72
C LEU A 232 40.55 68.24 -37.64
N ASP A 233 40.05 68.69 -36.52
CA ASP A 233 39.43 70.00 -36.30
C ASP A 233 40.51 71.14 -36.13
N VAL A 234 41.82 70.78 -36.03
CA VAL A 234 42.95 71.69 -35.89
C VAL A 234 43.71 71.97 -37.22
N ILE A 235 43.29 71.23 -38.29
CA ILE A 235 43.83 71.43 -39.66
C ILE A 235 42.85 72.22 -40.46
#